data_f4a419d4ee66a0430722e9a820742b2b
#
_entry.id   f4a419d4ee66a0430722e9a820742b2b
#
_cell.length_a   1.000
_cell.length_b   1.000
_cell.length_c   1.000
_cell.angle_alpha   90.00
_cell.angle_beta   90.00
_cell.angle_gamma   90.00
#
_symmetry.space_group_name_H-M   'P 1'
#
loop_
_entity.id
_entity.type
_entity.pdbx_description
1 polymer ?
#
loop_
_entity_poly.entity_id
_entity_poly.type
_entity_poly.pdbx_seq_one_letter_code
_entity_poly.pdbx_strand_id
1 'polypeptide(L)'
;MKDYAKGFYTSKAWRDTQKAYMLSKNYLCERCGRPACIVHHKTYITPNNITDPNITLNWDNLEALCATCHQNEHFITGQVTAKGVGFDEKGNLIKL
;
A
#
# COMPACT_ATOMS: atom_id res chain seq x y z
N MET A 1 -7.08 -0.35 8.75
CA MET A 1 -5.76 -0.82 9.21
C MET A 1 -5.93 -1.92 10.22
N LYS A 2 -5.19 -2.99 10.10
CA LYS A 2 -5.23 -4.09 11.06
C LYS A 2 -4.52 -3.69 12.35
N ASP A 3 -4.98 -4.21 13.48
CA ASP A 3 -4.42 -3.84 14.79
C ASP A 3 -2.92 -4.13 14.88
N TYR A 4 -2.48 -5.28 14.36
CA TYR A 4 -1.06 -5.64 14.41
C TYR A 4 -0.19 -4.68 13.59
N ALA A 5 -0.75 -4.02 12.58
CA ALA A 5 -0.01 -3.12 11.69
C ALA A 5 -0.03 -1.67 12.15
N LYS A 6 -0.94 -1.32 13.05
CA LYS A 6 -1.13 0.08 13.48
C LYS A 6 0.15 0.69 14.03
N GLY A 7 0.83 -0.02 14.93
CA GLY A 7 2.08 0.46 15.51
C GLY A 7 3.18 0.65 14.47
N PHE A 8 3.25 -0.25 13.48
CA PHE A 8 4.22 -0.13 12.41
C PHE A 8 3.96 1.12 11.55
N TYR A 9 2.74 1.31 11.09
CA TYR A 9 2.41 2.43 10.19
C TYR A 9 2.53 3.79 10.87
N THR A 10 2.50 3.86 12.18
CA THR A 10 2.71 5.10 12.93
C THR A 10 4.15 5.25 13.41
N SER A 11 5.01 4.28 13.17
CA SER A 11 6.40 4.31 13.62
C SER A 11 7.23 5.34 12.85
N LYS A 12 8.25 5.85 13.51
CA LYS A 12 9.19 6.77 12.88
C LYS A 12 9.94 6.08 11.72
N ALA A 13 10.31 4.82 11.90
CA ALA A 13 11.02 4.06 10.87
C ALA A 13 10.21 4.01 9.57
N TRP A 14 8.93 3.72 9.65
CA TRP A 14 8.06 3.68 8.47
C TRP A 14 7.86 5.07 7.86
N ARG A 15 7.61 6.06 8.68
CA ARG A 15 7.40 7.44 8.18
C ARG A 15 8.64 7.96 7.46
N ASP A 16 9.81 7.72 8.02
CA ASP A 16 11.06 8.14 7.40
C ASP A 16 11.32 7.39 6.09
N THR A 17 11.10 6.08 6.08
CA THR A 17 11.26 5.25 4.89
C THR A 17 10.29 5.66 3.79
N GLN A 18 9.04 5.87 4.15
CA GLN A 18 7.99 6.29 3.21
C GLN A 18 8.34 7.63 2.57
N LYS A 19 8.76 8.60 3.37
CA LYS A 19 9.12 9.92 2.87
C LYS A 19 10.32 9.85 1.94
N ALA A 20 11.37 9.12 2.34
CA ALA A 20 12.57 8.97 1.52
C ALA A 20 12.25 8.29 0.19
N TYR A 21 11.42 7.25 0.23
CA TYR A 21 11.02 6.54 -0.98
C TYR A 21 10.23 7.45 -1.92
N MET A 22 9.26 8.19 -1.41
CA MET A 22 8.47 9.14 -2.19
C MET A 22 9.36 10.20 -2.85
N LEU A 23 10.33 10.74 -2.10
CA LEU A 23 11.26 11.71 -2.65
C LEU A 23 12.08 11.11 -3.79
N SER A 24 12.51 9.85 -3.65
CA SER A 24 13.29 9.18 -4.70
C SER A 24 12.50 8.97 -5.98
N LYS A 25 11.18 8.94 -5.89
CA LYS A 25 10.26 8.78 -7.03
C LYS A 25 9.64 10.11 -7.46
N ASN A 26 10.12 11.23 -6.93
CA ASN A 26 9.60 12.57 -7.23
C ASN A 26 8.11 12.71 -6.93
N TYR A 27 7.61 11.95 -5.95
CA TYR A 27 6.19 11.92 -5.58
C TYR A 27 5.28 11.58 -6.76
N LEU A 28 5.76 10.74 -7.67
CA LEU A 28 4.99 10.30 -8.83
C LEU A 28 4.63 8.84 -8.73
N CYS A 29 3.40 8.53 -9.14
CA CYS A 29 2.93 7.15 -9.22
C CYS A 29 3.79 6.37 -10.21
N GLU A 30 4.29 5.21 -9.79
CA GLU A 30 5.17 4.39 -10.62
C GLU A 30 4.43 3.70 -11.76
N ARG A 31 3.11 3.69 -11.73
CA ARG A 31 2.29 3.03 -12.76
C ARG A 31 1.69 3.98 -13.78
N CYS A 32 1.18 5.13 -13.33
CA CYS A 32 0.47 6.05 -14.23
C CYS A 32 1.11 7.43 -14.35
N GLY A 33 2.11 7.75 -13.54
CA GLY A 33 2.79 9.02 -13.59
C GLY A 33 2.08 10.20 -12.95
N ARG A 34 0.89 9.98 -12.39
CA ARG A 34 0.17 11.02 -11.64
C ARG A 34 0.82 11.20 -10.27
N PRO A 35 0.51 12.30 -9.56
CA PRO A 35 1.04 12.45 -8.20
C PRO A 35 0.69 11.26 -7.32
N ALA A 36 1.71 10.68 -6.70
CA ALA A 36 1.52 9.56 -5.79
C ALA A 36 1.09 10.07 -4.41
N CYS A 37 0.26 9.31 -3.73
CA CYS A 37 -0.17 9.64 -2.38
C CYS A 37 0.09 8.51 -1.39
N ILE A 38 0.45 7.33 -1.86
CA ILE A 38 0.58 6.13 -1.04
C ILE A 38 1.85 5.39 -1.44
N VAL A 39 2.58 4.89 -0.44
CA VAL A 39 3.62 3.88 -0.65
C VAL A 39 3.08 2.58 -0.11
N HIS A 40 2.94 1.57 -0.97
CA HIS A 40 2.43 0.28 -0.56
C HIS A 40 3.49 -0.79 -0.64
N HIS A 41 3.27 -1.89 0.07
CA HIS A 41 4.15 -3.05 0.06
C HIS A 41 3.67 -4.03 -1.01
N LYS A 42 4.58 -4.42 -1.91
CA LYS A 42 4.26 -5.42 -2.93
C LYS A 42 3.94 -6.77 -2.30
N THR A 43 4.74 -7.16 -1.32
CA THR A 43 4.42 -8.28 -0.43
C THR A 43 3.72 -7.69 0.79
N TYR A 44 2.44 -8.02 0.97
CA TYR A 44 1.64 -7.40 2.01
C TYR A 44 2.17 -7.73 3.40
N ILE A 45 1.99 -6.78 4.30
CA ILE A 45 2.36 -6.96 5.69
C ILE A 45 1.37 -7.91 6.37
N THR A 46 1.90 -8.91 7.05
CA THR A 46 1.14 -9.90 7.80
C THR A 46 1.69 -9.98 9.21
N PRO A 47 0.97 -10.63 10.16
CA PRO A 47 1.53 -10.83 11.50
C PRO A 47 2.86 -11.59 11.49
N ASN A 48 3.10 -12.41 10.48
CA ASN A 48 4.31 -13.21 10.39
C ASN A 48 5.52 -12.41 9.89
N ASN A 49 5.30 -11.37 9.07
CA ASN A 49 6.40 -10.62 8.47
C ASN A 49 6.53 -9.18 8.97
N ILE A 50 5.64 -8.73 9.84
CA ILE A 50 5.62 -7.32 10.26
C ILE A 50 6.87 -6.89 11.01
N THR A 51 7.59 -7.83 11.62
CA THR A 51 8.83 -7.55 12.32
C THR A 51 10.06 -7.71 11.44
N ASP A 52 9.89 -8.10 10.18
CA ASP A 52 11.00 -8.31 9.26
C ASP A 52 11.25 -7.05 8.43
N PRO A 53 12.33 -6.28 8.69
CA PRO A 53 12.60 -5.06 7.94
C PRO A 53 12.93 -5.33 6.47
N ASN A 54 13.33 -6.53 6.11
CA ASN A 54 13.54 -6.91 4.70
C ASN A 54 12.22 -6.96 3.94
N ILE A 55 11.10 -7.04 4.64
CA ILE A 55 9.76 -6.98 4.04
C ILE A 55 9.16 -5.59 4.23
N THR A 56 9.24 -5.04 5.45
CA THR A 56 8.51 -3.83 5.81
C THR A 56 9.21 -2.55 5.40
N LEU A 57 10.53 -2.54 5.32
CA LEU A 57 11.33 -1.34 5.05
C LEU A 57 12.23 -1.46 3.81
N ASN A 58 12.16 -2.56 3.09
CA ASN A 58 12.97 -2.78 1.90
C ASN A 58 12.33 -2.06 0.71
N TRP A 59 13.09 -1.14 0.10
CA TRP A 59 12.62 -0.36 -1.05
C TRP A 59 12.23 -1.25 -2.23
N ASP A 60 12.87 -2.40 -2.41
CA ASP A 60 12.51 -3.34 -3.48
C ASP A 60 11.10 -3.89 -3.31
N ASN A 61 10.57 -3.84 -2.10
CA ASN A 61 9.21 -4.28 -1.78
C ASN A 61 8.21 -3.12 -1.73
N LEU A 62 8.63 -1.90 -2.07
CA LEU A 62 7.79 -0.73 -2.00
C LEU A 62 7.42 -0.25 -3.41
N GLU A 63 6.28 0.41 -3.50
CA GLU A 63 5.82 1.03 -4.73
C GLU A 63 5.01 2.27 -4.40
N ALA A 64 5.32 3.39 -5.06
CA ALA A 64 4.57 4.64 -4.89
C ALA A 64 3.40 4.64 -5.86
N LEU A 65 2.19 4.81 -5.37
CA LEU A 65 0.97 4.76 -6.16
C LEU A 65 0.07 5.95 -5.87
N CYS A 66 -0.68 6.38 -6.88
CA CYS A 66 -1.82 7.24 -6.67
C CYS A 66 -2.99 6.42 -6.09
N ALA A 67 -4.03 7.11 -5.61
CA ALA A 67 -5.14 6.42 -4.98
C ALA A 67 -5.82 5.42 -5.94
N THR A 68 -5.98 5.79 -7.21
CA THR A 68 -6.62 4.94 -8.20
C THR A 68 -5.82 3.66 -8.45
N CYS A 69 -4.51 3.79 -8.66
CA CYS A 69 -3.67 2.61 -8.89
C CYS A 69 -3.59 1.72 -7.67
N HIS A 70 -3.59 2.30 -6.47
CA HIS A 70 -3.60 1.53 -5.24
C HIS A 70 -4.89 0.72 -5.09
N GLN A 71 -6.02 1.31 -5.40
CA GLN A 71 -7.29 0.60 -5.38
C GLN A 71 -7.32 -0.52 -6.41
N ASN A 72 -6.83 -0.25 -7.62
CA ASN A 72 -6.77 -1.27 -8.67
C ASN A 72 -5.89 -2.44 -8.26
N GLU A 73 -4.78 -2.18 -7.55
CA GLU A 73 -3.92 -3.24 -7.06
C GLU A 73 -4.65 -4.15 -6.09
N HIS A 74 -5.38 -3.60 -5.14
CA HIS A 74 -6.17 -4.40 -4.21
C HIS A 74 -7.24 -5.21 -4.92
N PHE A 75 -7.87 -4.62 -5.92
CA PHE A 75 -8.89 -5.30 -6.71
C PHE A 75 -8.30 -6.49 -7.50
N ILE A 76 -7.19 -6.26 -8.18
CA ILE A 76 -6.53 -7.27 -9.01
C ILE A 76 -6.00 -8.42 -8.17
N THR A 77 -5.48 -8.14 -6.99
CA THR A 77 -4.89 -9.17 -6.12
C THR A 77 -5.92 -9.94 -5.31
N GLY A 78 -7.19 -9.68 -5.52
CA GLY A 78 -8.24 -10.38 -4.80
C GLY A 78 -8.48 -9.89 -3.38
N GLN A 79 -8.04 -8.68 -3.07
CA GLN A 79 -8.29 -8.05 -1.78
C GLN A 79 -9.73 -7.59 -1.63
N VAL A 80 -10.62 -8.21 -2.37
CA VAL A 80 -12.05 -8.04 -2.20
C VAL A 80 -12.49 -8.79 -0.95
N THR A 81 -13.47 -8.26 -0.28
CA THR A 81 -13.81 -8.73 1.06
C THR A 81 -14.66 -9.98 1.06
N ALA A 82 -15.53 -10.14 0.07
CA ALA A 82 -16.43 -11.28 0.02
C ALA A 82 -16.86 -11.52 -1.41
N LYS A 83 -17.35 -12.74 -1.64
CA LYS A 83 -17.93 -13.10 -2.93
C LYS A 83 -19.16 -12.23 -3.20
N GLY A 84 -19.25 -11.68 -4.39
CA GLY A 84 -20.36 -10.82 -4.78
C GLY A 84 -20.25 -9.37 -4.35
N VAL A 85 -19.10 -8.99 -3.77
CA VAL A 85 -18.81 -7.60 -3.43
C VAL A 85 -17.45 -7.22 -3.97
N GLY A 86 -17.22 -5.95 -4.13
CA GLY A 86 -15.95 -5.41 -4.58
C GLY A 86 -15.84 -3.95 -4.19
N PHE A 87 -14.95 -3.22 -4.82
CA PHE A 87 -14.76 -1.80 -4.55
C PHE A 87 -15.00 -1.00 -5.82
N ASP A 88 -15.62 0.16 -5.67
CA ASP A 88 -15.73 1.11 -6.76
C ASP A 88 -14.40 1.85 -6.93
N GLU A 89 -14.35 2.82 -7.86
CA GLU A 89 -13.15 3.59 -8.16
C GLU A 89 -12.65 4.39 -6.97
N LYS A 90 -13.51 4.68 -6.02
CA LYS A 90 -13.16 5.44 -4.82
C LYS A 90 -12.81 4.57 -3.64
N GLY A 91 -12.83 3.25 -3.84
CA GLY A 91 -12.51 2.30 -2.77
C GLY A 91 -13.69 1.96 -1.89
N ASN A 92 -14.90 2.39 -2.24
CA ASN A 92 -16.10 2.05 -1.47
C ASN A 92 -16.52 0.62 -1.78
N LEU A 93 -16.95 -0.11 -0.75
CA LEU A 93 -17.44 -1.46 -0.92
C LEU A 93 -18.78 -1.42 -1.64
N ILE A 94 -18.89 -2.19 -2.70
CA ILE A 94 -20.11 -2.30 -3.49
C ILE A 94 -20.49 -3.74 -3.69
N LYS A 95 -21.78 -4.00 -3.91
CA LYS A 95 -22.25 -5.31 -4.35
C LYS A 95 -22.08 -5.44 -5.85
N LEU A 96 -21.51 -6.55 -6.23
CA LEU A 96 -21.32 -6.88 -7.63
C LEU A 96 -22.52 -7.63 -8.20
#